data_b217eedfe3dcaafeab320699dde416e7
#
_entry.id   b217eedfe3dcaafeab320699dde416e7
#
_cell.length_a   1.000
_cell.length_b   1.000
_cell.length_c   1.000
_cell.angle_alpha   90.00
_cell.angle_beta   90.00
_cell.angle_gamma   90.00
#
_symmetry.space_group_name_H-M   'P 1'
#
loop_
_entity.id
_entity.type
_entity.pdbx_description
1 polymer ?
#
loop_
_entity_poly.entity_id
_entity_poly.type
_entity_poly.pdbx_seq_one_letter_code
_entity_poly.pdbx_strand_id
1 'polypeptide(L)'
;MAEENQEETLELKPSRKPPHFVLIHGMSLGSWCWYKIKCLMEVSGFTVTCIDLKSSGIDSSSVDSLTTFDQYNQPLIDFLSSFPEQEQVILVGHSAGGLSLTSAIQRFPKKICLAVFIGASMLKNGLQTDEDMKDGVPDLSEHGDVYELGFGLGPENPPTSAIIKPEYRRKLLYHMSPQQECSLAALMMRPAPILALTTAKLEEEEKEKGQEEQVPRVYIKTLLDRVMKPEQQDAMIRRWPPSQVYELESDHSPFFSNPFVLFGLLIKAAVSVGSI
;
A
#
# COMPACT_ATOMS: atom_id res chain seq x y z
N MET A 1 -16.04 -43.42 50.16
CA MET A 1 -15.24 -43.07 49.01
C MET A 1 -15.92 -41.88 48.35
N ALA A 2 -15.36 -40.71 48.56
CA ALA A 2 -15.84 -39.46 47.97
C ALA A 2 -15.01 -39.23 46.67
N GLU A 3 -15.67 -39.17 45.54
CA GLU A 3 -15.07 -38.76 44.28
C GLU A 3 -14.92 -37.25 44.28
N GLU A 4 -13.67 -36.78 44.30
CA GLU A 4 -13.32 -35.38 44.08
C GLU A 4 -13.47 -35.09 42.58
N ASN A 5 -14.53 -34.35 42.22
CA ASN A 5 -14.65 -33.71 40.91
C ASN A 5 -13.63 -32.57 40.82
N GLN A 6 -12.57 -32.77 40.06
CA GLN A 6 -11.69 -31.68 39.64
C GLN A 6 -12.42 -30.89 38.55
N GLU A 7 -12.95 -29.73 38.87
CA GLU A 7 -13.34 -28.70 37.91
C GLU A 7 -12.06 -28.14 37.24
N GLU A 8 -11.83 -28.55 36.00
CA GLU A 8 -10.85 -27.93 35.13
C GLU A 8 -11.30 -26.49 34.80
N THR A 9 -10.74 -25.52 35.51
CA THR A 9 -10.90 -24.11 35.21
C THR A 9 -10.20 -23.85 33.89
N LEU A 10 -10.98 -23.69 32.81
CA LEU A 10 -10.50 -23.18 31.54
C LEU A 10 -9.96 -21.75 31.74
N GLU A 11 -8.64 -21.63 31.93
CA GLU A 11 -7.95 -20.34 31.88
C GLU A 11 -8.15 -19.76 30.48
N LEU A 12 -9.08 -18.79 30.35
CA LEU A 12 -9.21 -17.96 29.15
C LEU A 12 -7.88 -17.23 28.95
N LYS A 13 -7.14 -17.64 27.91
CA LYS A 13 -5.95 -16.90 27.49
C LYS A 13 -6.35 -15.44 27.30
N PRO A 14 -5.54 -14.47 27.79
CA PRO A 14 -5.86 -13.05 27.62
C PRO A 14 -6.13 -12.78 26.12
N SER A 15 -7.27 -12.15 25.82
CA SER A 15 -7.63 -11.82 24.44
C SER A 15 -6.51 -10.95 23.88
N ARG A 16 -5.87 -11.41 22.80
CA ARG A 16 -4.86 -10.60 22.10
C ARG A 16 -5.52 -9.29 21.66
N LYS A 17 -4.83 -8.17 21.87
CA LYS A 17 -5.28 -6.88 21.35
C LYS A 17 -5.49 -7.01 19.83
N PRO A 18 -6.64 -6.56 19.28
CA PRO A 18 -6.87 -6.63 17.85
C PRO A 18 -5.73 -5.96 17.07
N PRO A 19 -5.30 -6.51 15.92
CA PRO A 19 -4.21 -5.94 15.13
C PRO A 19 -4.55 -4.53 14.66
N HIS A 20 -3.53 -3.69 14.57
CA HIS A 20 -3.63 -2.34 14.04
C HIS A 20 -3.24 -2.35 12.55
N PHE A 21 -4.18 -2.05 11.68
CA PHE A 21 -3.95 -1.91 10.24
C PHE A 21 -3.56 -0.47 9.90
N VAL A 22 -2.51 -0.32 9.10
CA VAL A 22 -2.05 0.98 8.59
C VAL A 22 -2.11 0.93 7.06
N LEU A 23 -2.97 1.77 6.47
CA LEU A 23 -3.31 1.73 5.05
C LEU A 23 -2.64 2.89 4.30
N ILE A 24 -1.87 2.55 3.26
CA ILE A 24 -1.09 3.49 2.45
C ILE A 24 -1.63 3.47 1.02
N HIS A 25 -2.02 4.64 0.55
CA HIS A 25 -2.60 4.84 -0.78
C HIS A 25 -1.57 4.81 -1.91
N GLY A 26 -2.04 4.69 -3.15
CA GLY A 26 -1.25 4.82 -4.37
C GLY A 26 -1.11 6.26 -4.87
N MET A 27 -0.46 6.39 -6.04
CA MET A 27 -0.25 7.67 -6.73
C MET A 27 -1.57 8.41 -6.96
N SER A 28 -1.55 9.74 -6.76
CA SER A 28 -2.69 10.65 -6.94
C SER A 28 -3.89 10.45 -6.01
N LEU A 29 -3.84 9.48 -5.11
CA LEU A 29 -4.88 9.19 -4.14
C LEU A 29 -4.59 9.87 -2.78
N GLY A 30 -5.31 9.49 -1.76
CA GLY A 30 -5.12 9.88 -0.37
C GLY A 30 -5.82 8.87 0.53
N SER A 31 -5.76 9.07 1.84
CA SER A 31 -6.40 8.23 2.85
C SER A 31 -7.90 8.02 2.60
N TRP A 32 -8.53 8.97 1.93
CA TRP A 32 -9.95 8.94 1.56
C TRP A 32 -10.34 7.73 0.70
N CYS A 33 -9.42 7.17 -0.10
CA CYS A 33 -9.75 6.03 -0.94
C CYS A 33 -10.09 4.76 -0.12
N TRP A 34 -9.61 4.69 1.10
CA TRP A 34 -9.80 3.55 1.99
C TRP A 34 -11.11 3.57 2.79
N TYR A 35 -12.00 4.57 2.60
CA TYR A 35 -13.13 4.80 3.49
C TYR A 35 -14.04 3.57 3.71
N LYS A 36 -14.29 2.76 2.67
CA LYS A 36 -15.09 1.52 2.80
C LYS A 36 -14.34 0.46 3.62
N ILE A 37 -13.06 0.25 3.31
CA ILE A 37 -12.22 -0.73 4.02
C ILE A 37 -12.07 -0.32 5.48
N LYS A 38 -11.79 0.96 5.74
CA LYS A 38 -11.72 1.50 7.10
C LYS A 38 -13.02 1.24 7.87
N CYS A 39 -14.17 1.58 7.28
CA CYS A 39 -15.47 1.34 7.90
C CYS A 39 -15.70 -0.16 8.22
N LEU A 40 -15.47 -1.05 7.26
CA LEU A 40 -15.62 -2.51 7.45
C LEU A 40 -14.72 -3.04 8.57
N MET A 41 -13.48 -2.59 8.62
CA MET A 41 -12.53 -2.99 9.66
C MET A 41 -12.93 -2.48 11.04
N GLU A 42 -13.30 -1.19 11.16
CA GLU A 42 -13.67 -0.59 12.44
C GLU A 42 -14.93 -1.21 13.05
N VAL A 43 -15.97 -1.46 12.23
CA VAL A 43 -17.17 -2.16 12.71
C VAL A 43 -16.91 -3.63 13.07
N SER A 44 -15.83 -4.20 12.56
CA SER A 44 -15.34 -5.54 12.92
C SER A 44 -14.39 -5.54 14.12
N GLY A 45 -14.17 -4.39 14.77
CA GLY A 45 -13.38 -4.26 16.00
C GLY A 45 -11.86 -4.07 15.80
N PHE A 46 -11.40 -3.80 14.58
CA PHE A 46 -9.98 -3.54 14.31
C PHE A 46 -9.63 -2.07 14.46
N THR A 47 -8.39 -1.78 14.90
CA THR A 47 -7.83 -0.44 14.84
C THR A 47 -7.30 -0.18 13.43
N VAL A 48 -7.65 0.97 12.84
CA VAL A 48 -7.25 1.33 11.47
C VAL A 48 -6.74 2.76 11.39
N THR A 49 -5.55 2.93 10.84
CA THR A 49 -5.00 4.25 10.48
C THR A 49 -4.82 4.31 8.97
N CYS A 50 -5.40 5.33 8.34
CA CYS A 50 -5.15 5.64 6.92
C CYS A 50 -4.26 6.88 6.87
N ILE A 51 -3.09 6.77 6.22
CA ILE A 51 -2.10 7.85 6.17
C ILE A 51 -2.22 8.58 4.84
N ASP A 52 -2.31 9.91 4.88
CA ASP A 52 -2.01 10.76 3.73
C ASP A 52 -0.50 10.98 3.67
N LEU A 53 0.13 10.55 2.58
CA LEU A 53 1.52 10.89 2.29
C LEU A 53 1.62 12.37 1.90
N LYS A 54 2.83 12.93 1.88
CA LYS A 54 3.02 14.35 1.57
C LYS A 54 2.39 14.73 0.22
N SER A 55 1.78 15.90 0.15
CA SER A 55 1.05 16.41 -1.03
C SER A 55 -0.15 15.58 -1.49
N SER A 56 -0.65 14.67 -0.64
CA SER A 56 -1.77 13.76 -0.95
C SER A 56 -2.92 13.96 0.03
N GLY A 57 -4.15 13.62 -0.39
CA GLY A 57 -5.32 13.75 0.45
C GLY A 57 -5.49 15.18 1.01
N ILE A 58 -5.47 15.32 2.34
CA ILE A 58 -5.58 16.62 3.03
C ILE A 58 -4.22 17.28 3.33
N ASP A 59 -3.07 16.62 3.06
CA ASP A 59 -1.77 17.25 3.26
C ASP A 59 -1.60 18.44 2.32
N SER A 60 -1.25 19.60 2.87
CA SER A 60 -1.18 20.89 2.16
C SER A 60 0.19 21.18 1.53
N SER A 61 1.16 20.24 1.60
CA SER A 61 2.47 20.43 1.00
C SER A 61 2.35 20.62 -0.52
N SER A 62 3.18 21.51 -1.07
CA SER A 62 3.27 21.66 -2.53
C SER A 62 3.91 20.42 -3.13
N VAL A 63 3.31 19.89 -4.19
CA VAL A 63 3.85 18.74 -4.94
C VAL A 63 5.23 19.03 -5.51
N ASP A 64 5.47 20.28 -5.92
CA ASP A 64 6.73 20.71 -6.54
C ASP A 64 7.87 20.88 -5.53
N SER A 65 7.56 20.91 -4.24
CA SER A 65 8.60 20.98 -3.18
C SER A 65 9.17 19.61 -2.81
N LEU A 66 8.56 18.53 -3.30
CA LEU A 66 8.95 17.16 -2.97
C LEU A 66 9.91 16.62 -4.05
N THR A 67 11.18 16.54 -3.72
CA THR A 67 12.24 16.10 -4.65
C THR A 67 12.80 14.72 -4.32
N THR A 68 12.49 14.18 -3.12
CA THR A 68 12.95 12.86 -2.70
C THR A 68 11.82 12.00 -2.20
N PHE A 69 11.97 10.68 -2.34
CA PHE A 69 11.00 9.71 -1.83
C PHE A 69 10.81 9.80 -0.32
N ASP A 70 11.89 10.06 0.43
CA ASP A 70 11.82 10.22 1.88
C ASP A 70 10.94 11.41 2.30
N GLN A 71 11.05 12.55 1.60
CA GLN A 71 10.16 13.68 1.84
C GLN A 71 8.69 13.31 1.60
N TYR A 72 8.41 12.59 0.51
CA TYR A 72 7.06 12.11 0.21
C TYR A 72 6.54 11.14 1.28
N ASN A 73 7.41 10.22 1.73
CA ASN A 73 7.08 9.14 2.65
C ASN A 73 7.12 9.54 4.14
N GLN A 74 7.50 10.80 4.46
CA GLN A 74 7.71 11.29 5.82
C GLN A 74 6.55 10.98 6.78
N PRO A 75 5.26 11.12 6.42
CA PRO A 75 4.17 10.82 7.34
C PRO A 75 4.15 9.37 7.83
N LEU A 76 4.51 8.39 6.99
CA LEU A 76 4.63 7.00 7.39
C LEU A 76 5.86 6.78 8.29
N ILE A 77 6.98 7.42 7.95
CA ILE A 77 8.21 7.36 8.76
C ILE A 77 7.94 7.92 10.16
N ASP A 78 7.30 9.08 10.27
CA ASP A 78 6.96 9.71 11.55
C ASP A 78 6.00 8.84 12.37
N PHE A 79 4.99 8.28 11.73
CA PHE A 79 4.04 7.37 12.37
C PHE A 79 4.77 6.17 12.98
N LEU A 80 5.58 5.46 12.19
CA LEU A 80 6.30 4.27 12.67
C LEU A 80 7.39 4.62 13.68
N SER A 81 8.06 5.77 13.54
CA SER A 81 9.06 6.22 14.52
C SER A 81 8.45 6.45 15.90
N SER A 82 7.24 7.03 15.95
CA SER A 82 6.52 7.29 17.19
C SER A 82 5.73 6.10 17.73
N PHE A 83 5.59 5.02 16.92
CA PHE A 83 4.83 3.84 17.32
C PHE A 83 5.55 3.06 18.44
N PRO A 84 4.82 2.52 19.45
CA PRO A 84 5.44 1.84 20.57
C PRO A 84 6.32 0.65 20.15
N GLU A 85 7.48 0.48 20.81
CA GLU A 85 8.47 -0.56 20.49
C GLU A 85 7.94 -2.00 20.63
N GLN A 86 7.00 -2.23 21.54
CA GLN A 86 6.43 -3.56 21.80
C GLN A 86 5.17 -3.85 20.99
N GLU A 87 4.70 -2.89 20.20
CA GLU A 87 3.52 -3.05 19.35
C GLU A 87 3.92 -3.21 17.91
N GLN A 88 3.13 -3.99 17.16
CA GLN A 88 3.34 -4.21 15.74
C GLN A 88 2.08 -3.84 14.96
N VAL A 89 2.27 -3.44 13.71
CA VAL A 89 1.21 -3.10 12.77
C VAL A 89 1.18 -4.07 11.59
N ILE A 90 0.02 -4.17 10.96
CA ILE A 90 -0.13 -4.73 9.62
C ILE A 90 -0.13 -3.55 8.65
N LEU A 91 0.91 -3.46 7.81
CA LEU A 91 0.97 -2.46 6.75
C LEU A 91 0.23 -2.97 5.50
N VAL A 92 -0.58 -2.12 4.89
CA VAL A 92 -1.29 -2.40 3.65
C VAL A 92 -0.99 -1.29 2.66
N GLY A 93 -0.45 -1.63 1.49
CA GLY A 93 -0.09 -0.64 0.46
C GLY A 93 -0.71 -0.97 -0.89
N HIS A 94 -1.23 0.05 -1.54
CA HIS A 94 -1.82 -0.04 -2.87
C HIS A 94 -0.93 0.66 -3.90
N SER A 95 -0.72 0.03 -5.08
CA SER A 95 -0.01 0.65 -6.20
C SER A 95 1.38 1.18 -5.80
N ALA A 96 1.70 2.45 -6.06
CA ALA A 96 2.96 3.08 -5.63
C ALA A 96 3.18 3.05 -4.09
N GLY A 97 2.11 2.90 -3.28
CA GLY A 97 2.22 2.70 -1.84
C GLY A 97 3.02 1.46 -1.44
N GLY A 98 3.21 0.52 -2.36
CA GLY A 98 4.11 -0.62 -2.15
C GLY A 98 5.57 -0.22 -1.93
N LEU A 99 6.05 0.85 -2.57
CA LEU A 99 7.39 1.40 -2.32
C LEU A 99 7.51 1.91 -0.87
N SER A 100 6.44 2.53 -0.36
CA SER A 100 6.37 2.96 1.05
C SER A 100 6.43 1.78 2.02
N LEU A 101 5.76 0.67 1.70
CA LEU A 101 5.84 -0.56 2.49
C LEU A 101 7.27 -1.11 2.50
N THR A 102 7.91 -1.19 1.34
CA THR A 102 9.30 -1.69 1.25
C THR A 102 10.26 -0.83 2.07
N SER A 103 10.16 0.50 1.96
CA SER A 103 10.94 1.43 2.79
C SER A 103 10.70 1.21 4.30
N ALA A 104 9.43 1.01 4.70
CA ALA A 104 9.08 0.75 6.09
C ALA A 104 9.62 -0.60 6.60
N ILE A 105 9.55 -1.66 5.78
CA ILE A 105 10.11 -2.98 6.10
C ILE A 105 11.62 -2.88 6.38
N GLN A 106 12.37 -2.13 5.56
CA GLN A 106 13.80 -1.96 5.76
C GLN A 106 14.14 -1.16 7.02
N ARG A 107 13.37 -0.10 7.31
CA ARG A 107 13.66 0.82 8.43
C ARG A 107 13.12 0.37 9.78
N PHE A 108 11.95 -0.30 9.78
CA PHE A 108 11.20 -0.64 11.00
C PHE A 108 10.74 -2.12 11.03
N PRO A 109 11.60 -3.11 10.70
CA PRO A 109 11.16 -4.50 10.57
C PRO A 109 10.53 -5.05 11.85
N LYS A 110 10.98 -4.61 13.03
CA LYS A 110 10.45 -5.05 14.34
C LYS A 110 9.05 -4.53 14.65
N LYS A 111 8.63 -3.43 14.00
CA LYS A 111 7.31 -2.80 14.19
C LYS A 111 6.24 -3.30 13.22
N ILE A 112 6.58 -4.22 12.31
CA ILE A 112 5.70 -4.71 11.27
C ILE A 112 5.56 -6.22 11.40
N CYS A 113 4.36 -6.71 11.68
CA CYS A 113 4.09 -8.15 11.75
C CYS A 113 3.66 -8.73 10.40
N LEU A 114 3.19 -7.90 9.46
CA LEU A 114 2.77 -8.29 8.12
C LEU A 114 2.76 -7.07 7.19
N ALA A 115 3.18 -7.26 5.94
CA ALA A 115 3.01 -6.29 4.86
C ALA A 115 2.15 -6.89 3.74
N VAL A 116 1.06 -6.21 3.37
CA VAL A 116 0.12 -6.63 2.32
C VAL A 116 0.21 -5.67 1.14
N PHE A 117 0.62 -6.18 0.00
CA PHE A 117 0.75 -5.44 -1.27
C PHE A 117 -0.48 -5.71 -2.13
N ILE A 118 -1.20 -4.67 -2.56
CA ILE A 118 -2.44 -4.78 -3.34
C ILE A 118 -2.23 -4.14 -4.70
N GLY A 119 -2.07 -4.94 -5.78
CA GLY A 119 -1.76 -4.43 -7.11
C GLY A 119 -0.62 -3.40 -7.06
N ALA A 120 0.43 -3.68 -6.27
CA ALA A 120 1.39 -2.69 -5.80
C ALA A 120 2.82 -2.98 -6.26
N SER A 121 3.65 -1.95 -6.33
CA SER A 121 5.09 -2.06 -6.60
C SER A 121 5.79 -2.76 -5.43
N MET A 122 6.02 -4.08 -5.55
CA MET A 122 6.71 -4.91 -4.55
C MET A 122 8.13 -5.20 -5.04
N LEU A 123 9.04 -4.28 -4.74
CA LEU A 123 10.45 -4.31 -5.17
C LEU A 123 11.36 -4.25 -3.94
N LYS A 124 12.27 -5.24 -3.79
CA LYS A 124 13.12 -5.40 -2.58
C LYS A 124 13.94 -4.14 -2.29
N ASN A 125 14.51 -3.52 -3.32
CA ASN A 125 15.38 -2.34 -3.19
C ASN A 125 14.79 -1.09 -3.86
N GLY A 126 13.46 -1.05 -4.05
CA GLY A 126 12.80 0.04 -4.76
C GLY A 126 13.17 0.07 -6.26
N LEU A 127 13.26 1.26 -6.82
CA LEU A 127 13.50 1.50 -8.24
C LEU A 127 15.01 1.66 -8.54
N GLN A 128 15.80 0.58 -8.37
CA GLN A 128 17.26 0.61 -8.52
C GLN A 128 17.73 0.39 -9.96
N THR A 129 17.07 -0.51 -10.69
CA THR A 129 17.49 -0.99 -12.01
C THR A 129 16.43 -0.70 -13.08
N ASP A 130 16.81 -0.79 -14.35
CA ASP A 130 15.86 -0.70 -15.47
C ASP A 130 14.80 -1.80 -15.41
N GLU A 131 15.13 -2.98 -14.88
CA GLU A 131 14.18 -4.06 -14.66
C GLU A 131 13.18 -3.72 -13.54
N ASP A 132 13.63 -3.06 -12.45
CA ASP A 132 12.73 -2.57 -11.41
C ASP A 132 11.77 -1.51 -11.96
N MET A 133 12.27 -0.62 -12.81
CA MET A 133 11.42 0.37 -13.50
C MET A 133 10.39 -0.30 -14.39
N LYS A 134 10.80 -1.29 -15.19
CA LYS A 134 9.90 -2.03 -16.09
C LYS A 134 8.80 -2.78 -15.35
N ASP A 135 9.16 -3.45 -14.24
CA ASP A 135 8.21 -4.29 -13.50
C ASP A 135 7.37 -3.48 -12.50
N GLY A 136 7.98 -2.48 -11.85
CA GLY A 136 7.36 -1.76 -10.75
C GLY A 136 6.68 -0.43 -11.12
N VAL A 137 6.89 0.08 -12.34
CA VAL A 137 6.23 1.31 -12.82
C VAL A 137 5.22 0.94 -13.91
N PRO A 138 3.98 1.44 -13.84
CA PRO A 138 2.97 1.17 -14.86
C PRO A 138 3.41 1.62 -16.26
N ASP A 139 3.31 0.71 -17.24
CA ASP A 139 3.47 1.06 -18.65
C ASP A 139 2.09 1.29 -19.30
N LEU A 140 1.77 2.55 -19.53
CA LEU A 140 0.54 3.01 -20.18
C LEU A 140 0.76 3.53 -21.61
N SER A 141 1.92 3.30 -22.19
CA SER A 141 2.33 3.83 -23.51
C SER A 141 1.39 3.43 -24.64
N GLU A 142 0.74 2.27 -24.55
CA GLU A 142 -0.27 1.81 -25.52
C GLU A 142 -1.51 2.71 -25.61
N HIS A 143 -1.72 3.58 -24.60
CA HIS A 143 -2.83 4.52 -24.55
C HIS A 143 -2.41 5.94 -24.99
N GLY A 144 -1.14 6.13 -25.39
CA GLY A 144 -0.58 7.41 -25.78
C GLY A 144 -0.26 8.31 -24.58
N ASP A 145 -0.48 9.62 -24.73
CA ASP A 145 -0.19 10.62 -23.70
C ASP A 145 -1.30 10.68 -22.65
N VAL A 146 -1.21 9.79 -21.66
CA VAL A 146 -2.23 9.62 -20.59
C VAL A 146 -2.05 10.54 -19.40
N TYR A 147 -0.85 11.16 -19.26
CA TYR A 147 -0.54 11.98 -18.09
C TYR A 147 -0.60 13.48 -18.41
N GLU A 148 -1.12 14.23 -17.46
CA GLU A 148 -0.86 15.66 -17.33
C GLU A 148 0.35 15.82 -16.42
N LEU A 149 1.42 16.44 -16.94
CA LEU A 149 2.70 16.62 -16.27
C LEU A 149 2.86 18.08 -15.82
N GLY A 150 3.33 18.28 -14.58
CA GLY A 150 3.70 19.57 -14.03
C GLY A 150 5.23 19.73 -13.96
N PHE A 151 5.71 20.93 -14.26
CA PHE A 151 7.14 21.28 -14.29
C PHE A 151 7.42 22.45 -13.33
N GLY A 152 7.14 22.22 -12.02
CA GLY A 152 7.26 23.26 -10.99
C GLY A 152 8.68 23.79 -10.77
N LEU A 153 9.71 23.04 -11.22
CA LEU A 153 11.12 23.48 -11.22
C LEU A 153 11.57 24.10 -12.54
N GLY A 154 10.63 24.37 -13.45
CA GLY A 154 10.90 24.94 -14.77
C GLY A 154 11.02 23.88 -15.87
N PRO A 155 10.78 24.28 -17.17
CA PRO A 155 10.63 23.37 -18.30
C PRO A 155 11.92 22.59 -18.65
N GLU A 156 13.08 23.06 -18.24
CA GLU A 156 14.37 22.39 -18.47
C GLU A 156 14.67 21.27 -17.45
N ASN A 157 13.83 21.12 -16.43
CA ASN A 157 13.94 20.08 -15.41
C ASN A 157 12.97 18.93 -15.67
N PRO A 158 13.21 17.74 -15.10
CA PRO A 158 12.23 16.67 -15.11
C PRO A 158 10.88 17.09 -14.52
N PRO A 159 9.76 16.46 -14.95
CA PRO A 159 8.45 16.78 -14.37
C PRO A 159 8.44 16.51 -12.87
N THR A 160 7.93 17.48 -12.11
CA THR A 160 7.79 17.38 -10.64
C THR A 160 6.53 16.62 -10.26
N SER A 161 5.48 16.73 -11.07
CA SER A 161 4.19 16.11 -10.78
C SER A 161 3.55 15.46 -11.99
N ALA A 162 2.68 14.48 -11.73
CA ALA A 162 1.88 13.82 -12.76
C ALA A 162 0.51 13.43 -12.20
N ILE A 163 -0.51 13.50 -13.07
CA ILE A 163 -1.83 12.96 -12.81
C ILE A 163 -2.40 12.37 -14.11
N ILE A 164 -3.15 11.27 -14.02
CA ILE A 164 -3.85 10.69 -15.16
C ILE A 164 -4.95 11.65 -15.61
N LYS A 165 -4.95 12.00 -16.91
CA LYS A 165 -5.94 12.89 -17.54
C LYS A 165 -7.37 12.36 -17.32
N PRO A 166 -8.37 13.24 -17.11
CA PRO A 166 -9.74 12.86 -16.75
C PRO A 166 -10.36 11.80 -17.67
N GLU A 167 -10.13 11.89 -18.99
CA GLU A 167 -10.68 11.00 -20.02
C GLU A 167 -10.18 9.55 -19.90
N TYR A 168 -9.02 9.32 -19.28
CA TYR A 168 -8.46 7.98 -19.09
C TYR A 168 -8.82 7.35 -17.73
N ARG A 169 -9.20 8.15 -16.72
CA ARG A 169 -9.40 7.68 -15.34
C ARG A 169 -10.41 6.55 -15.25
N ARG A 170 -11.58 6.71 -15.90
CA ARG A 170 -12.62 5.66 -15.92
C ARG A 170 -12.12 4.39 -16.59
N LYS A 171 -11.44 4.52 -17.72
CA LYS A 171 -10.96 3.38 -18.50
C LYS A 171 -9.86 2.60 -17.81
N LEU A 172 -8.93 3.28 -17.14
CA LEU A 172 -7.72 2.66 -16.59
C LEU A 172 -7.87 2.30 -15.11
N LEU A 173 -8.34 3.24 -14.27
CA LEU A 173 -8.33 3.11 -12.82
C LEU A 173 -9.62 2.50 -12.26
N TYR A 174 -10.78 2.78 -12.91
CA TYR A 174 -12.10 2.60 -12.29
C TYR A 174 -13.10 1.88 -13.17
N HIS A 175 -12.67 1.06 -14.13
CA HIS A 175 -13.58 0.49 -15.14
C HIS A 175 -14.59 -0.53 -14.57
N MET A 176 -14.31 -1.09 -13.38
CA MET A 176 -15.23 -1.95 -12.63
C MET A 176 -15.82 -1.25 -11.40
N SER A 177 -15.29 -0.09 -11.03
CA SER A 177 -15.74 0.66 -9.85
C SER A 177 -17.10 1.32 -10.07
N PRO A 178 -17.98 1.43 -9.05
CA PRO A 178 -19.25 2.14 -9.16
C PRO A 178 -19.07 3.61 -9.55
N GLN A 179 -20.04 4.20 -10.24
CA GLN A 179 -19.98 5.58 -10.73
C GLN A 179 -19.77 6.59 -9.60
N GLN A 180 -20.37 6.35 -8.44
CA GLN A 180 -20.25 7.23 -7.27
C GLN A 180 -18.79 7.35 -6.82
N GLU A 181 -18.05 6.23 -6.83
CA GLU A 181 -16.63 6.18 -6.45
C GLU A 181 -15.75 6.90 -7.49
N CYS A 182 -16.09 6.77 -8.77
CA CYS A 182 -15.42 7.50 -9.83
C CYS A 182 -15.60 9.01 -9.68
N SER A 183 -16.82 9.44 -9.30
CA SER A 183 -17.12 10.85 -9.04
C SER A 183 -16.37 11.37 -7.81
N LEU A 184 -16.33 10.60 -6.71
CA LEU A 184 -15.55 10.93 -5.53
C LEU A 184 -14.07 11.08 -5.88
N ALA A 185 -13.52 10.09 -6.60
CA ALA A 185 -12.12 10.11 -7.03
C ALA A 185 -11.81 11.33 -7.92
N ALA A 186 -12.71 11.68 -8.85
CA ALA A 186 -12.53 12.84 -9.71
C ALA A 186 -12.43 14.16 -8.93
N LEU A 187 -13.13 14.27 -7.80
CA LEU A 187 -13.10 15.44 -6.91
C LEU A 187 -11.88 15.48 -6.01
N MET A 188 -11.35 14.32 -5.62
CA MET A 188 -10.36 14.19 -4.55
C MET A 188 -8.93 13.92 -5.05
N MET A 189 -8.77 13.42 -6.29
CA MET A 189 -7.44 13.14 -6.86
C MET A 189 -6.62 14.42 -6.99
N ARG A 190 -5.33 14.31 -6.68
CA ARG A 190 -4.35 15.39 -6.79
C ARG A 190 -3.15 14.94 -7.62
N PRO A 191 -2.41 15.86 -8.29
CA PRO A 191 -1.13 15.51 -8.90
C PRO A 191 -0.20 14.84 -7.90
N ALA A 192 0.42 13.73 -8.29
CA ALA A 192 1.38 13.02 -7.44
C ALA A 192 2.81 13.52 -7.68
N PRO A 193 3.70 13.52 -6.68
CA PRO A 193 5.08 13.98 -6.79
C PRO A 193 5.93 12.94 -7.55
N ILE A 194 5.83 12.94 -8.88
CA ILE A 194 6.49 11.93 -9.73
C ILE A 194 8.02 11.99 -9.60
N LEU A 195 8.58 13.19 -9.45
CA LEU A 195 10.02 13.36 -9.24
C LEU A 195 10.46 12.63 -7.95
N ALA A 196 9.75 12.82 -6.85
CA ALA A 196 10.04 12.14 -5.59
C ALA A 196 9.88 10.61 -5.72
N LEU A 197 8.81 10.15 -6.38
CA LEU A 197 8.56 8.72 -6.58
C LEU A 197 9.67 8.03 -7.38
N THR A 198 10.23 8.69 -8.42
CA THR A 198 11.32 8.11 -9.21
C THR A 198 12.64 8.02 -8.44
N THR A 199 12.78 8.69 -7.30
CA THR A 199 13.95 8.58 -6.42
C THR A 199 13.80 7.49 -5.35
N ALA A 200 12.77 6.64 -5.41
CA ALA A 200 12.55 5.54 -4.48
C ALA A 200 13.60 4.42 -4.65
N LYS A 201 14.86 4.76 -4.53
CA LYS A 201 16.01 3.86 -4.46
C LYS A 201 16.26 3.59 -2.98
N LEU A 202 16.00 2.36 -2.57
CA LEU A 202 16.10 1.96 -1.17
C LEU A 202 17.42 1.20 -1.02
N GLU A 203 18.39 1.83 -0.38
CA GLU A 203 19.70 1.22 -0.10
C GLU A 203 19.54 0.27 1.09
N GLU A 204 20.19 -0.89 1.03
CA GLU A 204 20.36 -1.74 2.20
C GLU A 204 21.25 -0.98 3.20
N GLU A 205 20.66 -0.34 4.21
CA GLU A 205 21.43 0.15 5.34
C GLU A 205 22.16 -1.05 5.98
N GLU A 206 23.41 -0.85 6.45
CA GLU A 206 24.21 -1.90 7.11
C GLU A 206 23.68 -2.35 8.50
N LYS A 207 22.39 -2.23 8.71
CA LYS A 207 21.71 -2.80 9.89
C LYS A 207 21.62 -4.31 9.72
N GLU A 208 21.85 -5.06 10.80
CA GLU A 208 21.78 -6.52 10.91
C GLU A 208 21.07 -7.20 9.74
N LYS A 209 21.84 -7.52 8.69
CA LYS A 209 21.34 -8.11 7.43
C LYS A 209 20.43 -9.29 7.73
N GLY A 210 19.22 -9.27 7.20
CA GLY A 210 18.27 -10.37 7.29
C GLY A 210 17.05 -10.12 8.19
N GLN A 211 16.94 -9.00 8.90
CA GLN A 211 15.73 -8.71 9.69
C GLN A 211 14.54 -8.31 8.78
N GLU A 212 14.80 -7.64 7.67
CA GLU A 212 13.79 -7.31 6.65
C GLU A 212 13.18 -8.55 5.99
N GLU A 213 13.95 -9.63 5.88
CA GLU A 213 13.47 -10.91 5.34
C GLU A 213 12.52 -11.64 6.30
N GLN A 214 12.51 -11.25 7.57
CA GLN A 214 11.63 -11.83 8.59
C GLN A 214 10.22 -11.26 8.56
N VAL A 215 9.99 -10.10 7.92
CA VAL A 215 8.64 -9.54 7.79
C VAL A 215 7.85 -10.32 6.74
N PRO A 216 6.79 -11.06 7.13
CA PRO A 216 5.95 -11.77 6.19
C PRO A 216 5.31 -10.79 5.19
N ARG A 217 5.24 -11.20 3.93
CA ARG A 217 4.62 -10.40 2.85
C ARG A 217 3.52 -11.21 2.21
N VAL A 218 2.40 -10.56 1.95
CA VAL A 218 1.28 -11.10 1.17
C VAL A 218 1.08 -10.20 -0.04
N TYR A 219 0.85 -10.79 -1.21
CA TYR A 219 0.47 -10.06 -2.40
C TYR A 219 -0.98 -10.37 -2.78
N ILE A 220 -1.80 -9.34 -2.96
CA ILE A 220 -3.16 -9.45 -3.51
C ILE A 220 -3.11 -8.96 -4.96
N LYS A 221 -3.19 -9.91 -5.91
CA LYS A 221 -3.22 -9.61 -7.35
C LYS A 221 -4.57 -9.07 -7.75
N THR A 222 -4.55 -7.96 -8.49
CA THR A 222 -5.71 -7.38 -9.15
C THR A 222 -5.77 -7.91 -10.59
N LEU A 223 -6.67 -8.88 -10.85
CA LEU A 223 -6.63 -9.69 -12.08
C LEU A 223 -7.02 -8.93 -13.34
N LEU A 224 -7.83 -7.88 -13.21
CA LEU A 224 -8.34 -7.08 -14.33
C LEU A 224 -7.75 -5.66 -14.32
N ASP A 225 -6.59 -5.51 -13.68
CA ASP A 225 -5.87 -4.25 -13.56
C ASP A 225 -5.30 -3.81 -14.91
N ARG A 226 -5.61 -2.57 -15.31
CA ARG A 226 -5.15 -1.95 -16.55
C ARG A 226 -4.03 -0.94 -16.33
N VAL A 227 -3.60 -0.76 -15.08
CA VAL A 227 -2.49 0.11 -14.69
C VAL A 227 -1.28 -0.73 -14.30
N MET A 228 -1.35 -1.48 -13.22
CA MET A 228 -0.34 -2.47 -12.86
C MET A 228 -0.76 -3.81 -13.44
N LYS A 229 -0.39 -4.04 -14.71
CA LYS A 229 -0.83 -5.23 -15.47
C LYS A 229 -0.50 -6.52 -14.73
N PRO A 230 -1.33 -7.57 -14.85
CA PRO A 230 -1.10 -8.87 -14.18
C PRO A 230 0.30 -9.43 -14.42
N GLU A 231 0.87 -9.23 -15.61
CA GLU A 231 2.22 -9.70 -15.99
C GLU A 231 3.32 -8.97 -15.18
N GLN A 232 3.15 -7.66 -14.91
CA GLN A 232 4.07 -6.89 -14.06
C GLN A 232 3.96 -7.37 -12.60
N GLN A 233 2.74 -7.58 -12.10
CA GLN A 233 2.50 -8.15 -10.77
C GLN A 233 3.19 -9.52 -10.63
N ASP A 234 3.05 -10.40 -11.62
CA ASP A 234 3.70 -11.72 -11.64
C ASP A 234 5.23 -11.61 -11.69
N ALA A 235 5.78 -10.66 -12.43
CA ALA A 235 7.22 -10.42 -12.48
C ALA A 235 7.77 -10.04 -11.10
N MET A 236 7.15 -9.10 -10.41
CA MET A 236 7.55 -8.70 -9.05
C MET A 236 7.40 -9.83 -8.03
N ILE A 237 6.31 -10.62 -8.10
CA ILE A 237 6.10 -11.80 -7.26
C ILE A 237 7.21 -12.84 -7.47
N ARG A 238 7.63 -13.11 -8.70
CA ARG A 238 8.74 -14.04 -8.98
C ARG A 238 10.09 -13.55 -8.47
N ARG A 239 10.35 -12.23 -8.56
CA ARG A 239 11.64 -11.63 -8.16
C ARG A 239 11.79 -11.49 -6.65
N TRP A 240 10.71 -11.25 -5.93
CA TRP A 240 10.71 -11.17 -4.47
C TRP A 240 9.51 -11.92 -3.88
N PRO A 241 9.56 -13.29 -3.86
CA PRO A 241 8.40 -14.12 -3.52
C PRO A 241 7.83 -13.77 -2.16
N PRO A 242 6.52 -13.42 -2.06
CA PRO A 242 5.84 -13.25 -0.78
C PRO A 242 5.49 -14.61 -0.17
N SER A 243 5.15 -14.64 1.12
CA SER A 243 4.71 -15.85 1.80
C SER A 243 3.38 -16.40 1.25
N GLN A 244 2.52 -15.53 0.74
CA GLN A 244 1.25 -15.91 0.11
C GLN A 244 0.88 -14.94 -1.01
N VAL A 245 0.14 -15.46 -2.01
CA VAL A 245 -0.47 -14.69 -3.08
C VAL A 245 -1.96 -14.99 -3.08
N TYR A 246 -2.78 -13.94 -3.08
CA TYR A 246 -4.22 -14.02 -3.28
C TYR A 246 -4.60 -13.35 -4.59
N GLU A 247 -5.68 -13.82 -5.21
CA GLU A 247 -6.21 -13.25 -6.44
C GLU A 247 -7.54 -12.56 -6.17
N LEU A 248 -7.74 -11.41 -6.79
CA LEU A 248 -8.93 -10.60 -6.66
C LEU A 248 -9.39 -10.11 -8.03
N GLU A 249 -10.58 -10.49 -8.44
CA GLU A 249 -11.24 -9.94 -9.63
C GLU A 249 -11.62 -8.49 -9.36
N SER A 250 -10.75 -7.57 -9.77
CA SER A 250 -10.93 -6.13 -9.62
C SER A 250 -10.16 -5.36 -10.69
N ASP A 251 -10.57 -4.11 -10.89
CA ASP A 251 -9.75 -3.10 -11.56
C ASP A 251 -8.58 -2.66 -10.65
N HIS A 252 -7.88 -1.57 -11.04
CA HIS A 252 -6.78 -1.02 -10.25
C HIS A 252 -7.20 -0.52 -8.86
N SER A 253 -8.50 -0.35 -8.61
CA SER A 253 -9.03 0.25 -7.38
C SER A 253 -9.94 -0.71 -6.61
N PRO A 254 -9.40 -1.83 -6.06
CA PRO A 254 -10.20 -2.89 -5.44
C PRO A 254 -10.98 -2.45 -4.20
N PHE A 255 -10.55 -1.40 -3.50
CA PHE A 255 -11.26 -0.77 -2.40
C PHE A 255 -12.58 -0.10 -2.84
N PHE A 256 -12.78 0.12 -4.15
CA PHE A 256 -14.02 0.60 -4.75
C PHE A 256 -14.77 -0.50 -5.49
N SER A 257 -14.07 -1.24 -6.35
CA SER A 257 -14.70 -2.25 -7.22
C SER A 257 -15.10 -3.52 -6.48
N ASN A 258 -14.33 -3.95 -5.48
CA ASN A 258 -14.61 -5.19 -4.75
C ASN A 258 -14.23 -5.11 -3.24
N PRO A 259 -14.79 -4.13 -2.49
CA PRO A 259 -14.35 -3.84 -1.13
C PRO A 259 -14.60 -4.99 -0.14
N PHE A 260 -15.67 -5.76 -0.30
CA PHE A 260 -16.01 -6.84 0.64
C PHE A 260 -15.05 -8.03 0.51
N VAL A 261 -14.71 -8.41 -0.72
CA VAL A 261 -13.73 -9.49 -0.93
C VAL A 261 -12.34 -9.03 -0.52
N LEU A 262 -11.95 -7.78 -0.85
CA LEU A 262 -10.69 -7.20 -0.39
C LEU A 262 -10.60 -7.22 1.14
N PHE A 263 -11.64 -6.79 1.85
CA PHE A 263 -11.70 -6.88 3.32
C PHE A 263 -11.46 -8.32 3.80
N GLY A 264 -12.18 -9.30 3.23
CA GLY A 264 -12.02 -10.72 3.58
C GLY A 264 -10.59 -11.23 3.36
N LEU A 265 -9.93 -10.82 2.26
CA LEU A 265 -8.54 -11.19 1.97
C LEU A 265 -7.55 -10.54 2.97
N LEU A 266 -7.78 -9.30 3.40
CA LEU A 266 -6.97 -8.64 4.42
C LEU A 266 -7.07 -9.35 5.77
N ILE A 267 -8.28 -9.77 6.17
CA ILE A 267 -8.48 -10.57 7.39
C ILE A 267 -7.80 -11.94 7.25
N LYS A 268 -7.97 -12.62 6.11
CA LYS A 268 -7.31 -13.90 5.84
C LYS A 268 -5.77 -13.78 5.91
N ALA A 269 -5.21 -12.69 5.40
CA ALA A 269 -3.78 -12.40 5.51
C ALA A 269 -3.34 -12.24 6.97
N ALA A 270 -4.10 -11.51 7.79
CA ALA A 270 -3.80 -11.32 9.21
C ALA A 270 -3.87 -12.63 10.00
N VAL A 271 -4.85 -13.50 9.71
CA VAL A 271 -4.95 -14.85 10.30
C VAL A 271 -3.74 -15.70 9.95
N SER A 272 -3.26 -15.63 8.72
CA SER A 272 -2.14 -16.49 8.24
C SER A 272 -0.82 -16.27 8.99
N VAL A 273 -0.64 -15.13 9.63
CA VAL A 273 0.54 -14.79 10.46
C VAL A 273 0.24 -14.82 11.97
N GLY A 274 -0.94 -15.33 12.35
CA GLY A 274 -1.33 -15.45 13.75
C GLY A 274 -1.56 -14.11 14.46
N SER A 275 -1.87 -13.05 13.69
CA SER A 275 -2.17 -11.72 14.25
C SER A 275 -3.61 -11.59 14.74
N ILE A 276 -4.48 -12.53 14.38
CA ILE A 276 -5.87 -12.67 14.85
C ILE A 276 -6.08 -14.06 15.41
#